data_95c2fb4fe1e71c876631887ce37a2763
#
_entry.id   95c2fb4fe1e71c876631887ce37a2763
#
_cell.length_a   1.000
_cell.length_b   1.000
_cell.length_c   1.000
_cell.angle_alpha   90.00
_cell.angle_beta   90.00
_cell.angle_gamma   90.00
#
_symmetry.space_group_name_H-M   'P 1'
#
loop_
_entity.id
_entity.type
_entity.pdbx_description
1 polymer ?
#
loop_
_entity_poly.entity_id
_entity_poly.type
_entity_poly.pdbx_seq_one_letter_code
_entity_poly.pdbx_strand_id
1 'polypeptide(L)'
;MAFVELRHVTKLFGQVRAVDDLNLEIEKGECFSFLGPSGCGKTTTLRMVAGFEDLDEGEIEVGGKMISSSHKNYYLPQENREFGMVFQAFAVWPHMTVYDNVAFPLKIKKMPKSEIEMRTKQALANTNLTKQ
;
A
#
# COMPACT_ATOMS: atom_id res chain seq x y z
N MET A 1 -1.79 -21.36 -1.29
CA MET A 1 -2.68 -20.49 -0.52
C MET A 1 -2.47 -19.02 -0.87
N ALA A 2 -3.54 -18.30 -1.13
CA ALA A 2 -3.44 -16.87 -1.44
C ALA A 2 -2.95 -16.10 -0.22
N PHE A 3 -2.00 -15.20 -0.42
CA PHE A 3 -1.53 -14.28 0.61
C PHE A 3 -2.40 -13.01 0.62
N VAL A 4 -2.72 -12.50 -0.57
CA VAL A 4 -3.67 -11.39 -0.73
C VAL A 4 -4.88 -11.93 -1.48
N GLU A 5 -6.07 -11.72 -0.93
CA GLU A 5 -7.30 -12.19 -1.56
C GLU A 5 -8.35 -11.08 -1.53
N LEU A 6 -8.89 -10.80 -2.72
CA LEU A 6 -10.01 -9.89 -2.89
C LEU A 6 -11.20 -10.72 -3.33
N ARG A 7 -12.33 -10.58 -2.63
CA ARG A 7 -13.55 -11.35 -2.92
C ARG A 7 -14.70 -10.39 -3.19
N HIS A 8 -15.20 -10.39 -4.41
CA HIS A 8 -16.37 -9.60 -4.83
C HIS A 8 -16.24 -8.12 -4.46
N VAL A 9 -15.06 -7.57 -4.68
CA VAL A 9 -14.75 -6.18 -4.29
C VAL A 9 -15.33 -5.21 -5.31
N THR A 10 -16.11 -4.25 -4.82
CA THR A 10 -16.72 -3.20 -5.64
C THR A 10 -16.45 -1.85 -5.00
N LYS A 11 -16.07 -0.87 -5.81
CA LYS A 11 -15.85 0.50 -5.38
C LYS A 11 -16.57 1.46 -6.32
N LEU A 12 -17.39 2.32 -5.75
CA LEU A 12 -18.17 3.33 -6.47
C LEU A 12 -17.68 4.73 -6.11
N PHE A 13 -17.57 5.58 -7.12
CA PHE A 13 -17.39 7.01 -6.94
C PHE A 13 -18.62 7.67 -7.55
N GLY A 14 -19.60 8.01 -6.71
CA GLY A 14 -20.92 8.47 -7.21
C GLY A 14 -21.59 7.36 -7.98
N GLN A 15 -21.86 7.58 -9.26
CA GLN A 15 -22.47 6.58 -10.14
C GLN A 15 -21.46 5.75 -10.93
N VAL A 16 -20.17 6.07 -10.79
CA VAL A 16 -19.11 5.37 -11.53
C VAL A 16 -18.60 4.18 -10.71
N ARG A 17 -18.66 2.99 -11.32
CA ARG A 17 -18.06 1.79 -10.73
C ARG A 17 -16.59 1.72 -11.11
N ALA A 18 -15.74 2.24 -10.25
CA ALA A 18 -14.28 2.22 -10.48
C ALA A 18 -13.75 0.79 -10.46
N VAL A 19 -14.29 -0.05 -9.57
CA VAL A 19 -13.98 -1.48 -9.47
C VAL A 19 -15.31 -2.21 -9.32
N ASP A 20 -15.54 -3.24 -10.12
CA ASP A 20 -16.82 -3.96 -10.16
C ASP A 20 -16.61 -5.46 -9.99
N ASP A 21 -17.04 -5.98 -8.85
CA ASP A 21 -17.02 -7.41 -8.53
C ASP A 21 -15.65 -8.07 -8.78
N LEU A 22 -14.60 -7.44 -8.31
CA LEU A 22 -13.24 -7.94 -8.52
C LEU A 22 -12.92 -9.11 -7.59
N ASN A 23 -12.47 -10.20 -8.20
CA ASN A 23 -11.97 -11.37 -7.46
C ASN A 23 -10.52 -11.59 -7.87
N LEU A 24 -9.62 -11.65 -6.89
CA LEU A 24 -8.20 -11.72 -7.14
C LEU A 24 -7.49 -12.46 -6.03
N GLU A 25 -6.54 -13.31 -6.40
CA GLU A 25 -5.69 -14.01 -5.46
C GLU A 25 -4.23 -13.78 -5.84
N ILE A 26 -3.42 -13.39 -4.87
CA ILE A 26 -1.97 -13.19 -5.05
C ILE A 26 -1.26 -14.00 -4.00
N GLU A 27 -0.33 -14.85 -4.43
CA GLU A 27 0.42 -15.69 -3.51
C GLU A 27 1.59 -14.94 -2.88
N LYS A 28 2.04 -15.41 -1.75
CA LYS A 28 3.17 -14.82 -1.05
C LYS A 28 4.43 -14.90 -1.93
N GLY A 29 5.11 -13.77 -2.07
CA GLY A 29 6.31 -13.68 -2.89
C GLY A 29 6.06 -13.48 -4.37
N GLU A 30 4.79 -13.48 -4.79
CA GLU A 30 4.43 -13.26 -6.19
C GLU A 30 4.49 -11.77 -6.53
N CYS A 31 5.03 -11.46 -7.69
CA CYS A 31 4.99 -10.09 -8.22
C CYS A 31 3.81 -10.00 -9.20
N PHE A 32 2.77 -9.30 -8.80
CA PHE A 32 1.54 -9.17 -9.58
C PHE A 32 1.42 -7.77 -10.16
N SER A 33 1.07 -7.65 -11.43
CA SER A 33 0.93 -6.37 -12.10
C SER A 33 -0.48 -6.16 -12.64
N PHE A 34 -1.00 -4.94 -12.46
CA PHE A 34 -2.23 -4.50 -13.11
C PHE A 34 -1.87 -3.76 -14.38
N LEU A 35 -2.44 -4.19 -15.50
CA LEU A 35 -2.17 -3.58 -16.78
C LEU A 35 -3.49 -3.13 -17.41
N GLY A 36 -3.53 -1.89 -17.91
CA GLY A 36 -4.72 -1.35 -18.53
C GLY A 36 -4.63 0.15 -18.69
N PRO A 37 -5.57 0.75 -19.45
CA PRO A 37 -5.58 2.20 -19.66
C PRO A 37 -5.98 2.95 -18.39
N SER A 38 -5.78 4.27 -18.39
CA SER A 38 -6.23 5.17 -17.35
C SER A 38 -7.72 4.98 -17.07
N GLY A 39 -8.10 4.97 -15.80
CA GLY A 39 -9.50 4.85 -15.42
C GLY A 39 -10.03 3.44 -15.34
N CYS A 40 -9.19 2.41 -15.47
CA CYS A 40 -9.64 1.02 -15.39
C CYS A 40 -9.65 0.45 -13.97
N GLY A 41 -9.42 1.29 -12.96
CA GLY A 41 -9.50 0.88 -11.56
C GLY A 41 -8.20 0.36 -10.93
N LYS A 42 -7.08 0.44 -11.65
CA LYS A 42 -5.77 -0.02 -11.14
C LYS A 42 -5.38 0.66 -9.83
N THR A 43 -5.34 1.98 -9.85
CA THR A 43 -4.94 2.78 -8.69
C THR A 43 -5.93 2.63 -7.55
N THR A 44 -7.23 2.59 -7.86
CA THR A 44 -8.27 2.41 -6.86
C THR A 44 -8.11 1.08 -6.14
N THR A 45 -7.84 0.00 -6.89
CA THR A 45 -7.61 -1.33 -6.29
C THR A 45 -6.40 -1.33 -5.37
N LEU A 46 -5.29 -0.74 -5.81
CA LEU A 46 -4.08 -0.63 -4.98
C LEU A 46 -4.35 0.15 -3.70
N ARG A 47 -5.11 1.25 -3.79
CA ARG A 47 -5.46 2.07 -2.63
C ARG A 47 -6.34 1.32 -1.65
N MET A 48 -7.27 0.51 -2.13
CA MET A 48 -8.12 -0.31 -1.26
C MET A 48 -7.31 -1.34 -0.48
N VAL A 49 -6.33 -1.97 -1.13
CA VAL A 49 -5.47 -2.94 -0.44
C VAL A 49 -4.57 -2.25 0.58
N ALA A 50 -4.03 -1.09 0.24
CA ALA A 50 -3.14 -0.35 1.14
C ALA A 50 -3.86 0.40 2.27
N GLY A 51 -5.17 0.65 2.12
CA GLY A 51 -5.95 1.31 3.16
C GLY A 51 -6.22 2.80 2.92
N PHE A 52 -5.91 3.32 1.74
CA PHE A 52 -6.21 4.73 1.40
C PHE A 52 -7.63 4.93 0.90
N GLU A 53 -8.31 3.85 0.55
CA GLU A 53 -9.71 3.85 0.16
C GLU A 53 -10.39 2.64 0.78
N ASP A 54 -11.66 2.75 1.11
CA ASP A 54 -12.44 1.60 1.55
C ASP A 54 -13.31 1.09 0.40
N LEU A 55 -13.59 -0.21 0.41
CA LEU A 55 -14.50 -0.81 -0.53
C LEU A 55 -15.96 -0.48 -0.18
N ASP A 56 -16.84 -0.58 -1.17
CA ASP A 56 -18.29 -0.46 -0.94
C ASP A 56 -18.91 -1.85 -0.74
N GLU A 57 -18.41 -2.84 -1.45
CA GLU A 57 -18.85 -4.23 -1.30
C GLU A 57 -17.65 -5.17 -1.38
N GLY A 58 -17.74 -6.30 -0.69
CA GLY A 58 -16.76 -7.37 -0.75
C GLY A 58 -15.87 -7.46 0.46
N GLU A 59 -14.79 -8.19 0.30
CA GLU A 59 -13.84 -8.44 1.38
C GLU A 59 -12.42 -8.48 0.85
N ILE A 60 -11.47 -8.00 1.67
CA ILE A 60 -10.03 -8.08 1.38
C ILE A 60 -9.34 -8.73 2.57
N GLU A 61 -8.58 -9.78 2.29
CA GLU A 61 -7.79 -10.52 3.27
C GLU A 61 -6.32 -10.52 2.89
N VAL A 62 -5.45 -10.34 3.87
CA VAL A 62 -4.00 -10.39 3.67
C VAL A 62 -3.37 -11.24 4.77
N GLY A 63 -2.63 -12.27 4.35
CA GLY A 63 -1.97 -13.17 5.29
C GLY A 63 -2.93 -13.89 6.23
N GLY A 64 -4.14 -14.17 5.76
CA GLY A 64 -5.18 -14.80 6.57
C GLY A 64 -5.92 -13.84 7.50
N LYS A 65 -5.61 -12.54 7.44
CA LYS A 65 -6.22 -11.52 8.29
C LYS A 65 -7.14 -10.63 7.46
N MET A 66 -8.39 -10.49 7.91
CA MET A 66 -9.34 -9.58 7.26
C MET A 66 -8.90 -8.14 7.46
N ILE A 67 -8.82 -7.37 6.37
CA ILE A 67 -8.46 -5.94 6.44
C ILE A 67 -9.58 -5.01 6.01
N SER A 68 -10.53 -5.50 5.21
CA SER A 68 -11.75 -4.75 4.86
C SER A 68 -12.87 -5.74 4.61
N SER A 69 -14.08 -5.44 5.11
CA SER A 69 -15.25 -6.27 4.88
C SER A 69 -16.53 -5.44 4.94
N SER A 70 -17.31 -5.45 3.87
CA SER A 70 -18.62 -4.78 3.86
C SER A 70 -19.63 -5.57 4.69
N HIS A 71 -19.51 -6.89 4.72
CA HIS A 71 -20.43 -7.76 5.51
C HIS A 71 -20.25 -7.55 7.01
N LYS A 72 -19.01 -7.37 7.46
CA LYS A 72 -18.70 -7.19 8.87
C LYS A 72 -18.59 -5.73 9.26
N ASN A 73 -18.79 -4.83 8.30
CA ASN A 73 -18.62 -3.38 8.48
C ASN A 73 -17.28 -3.06 9.15
N TYR A 74 -16.22 -3.67 8.63
CA TYR A 74 -14.87 -3.61 9.20
C TYR A 74 -13.89 -2.97 8.22
N TYR A 75 -13.08 -2.06 8.72
CA TYR A 75 -12.03 -1.41 7.96
C TYR A 75 -10.82 -1.20 8.85
N LEU A 76 -9.71 -1.84 8.51
CA LEU A 76 -8.45 -1.66 9.22
C LEU A 76 -7.76 -0.40 8.69
N PRO A 77 -7.45 0.60 9.53
CA PRO A 77 -6.78 1.81 9.07
C PRO A 77 -5.43 1.52 8.40
N GLN A 78 -5.04 2.39 7.46
CA GLN A 78 -3.82 2.20 6.68
C GLN A 78 -2.57 2.06 7.55
N GLU A 79 -2.48 2.80 8.64
CA GLU A 79 -1.33 2.78 9.54
C GLU A 79 -1.15 1.43 10.24
N ASN A 80 -2.19 0.61 10.27
CA ASN A 80 -2.16 -0.71 10.88
C ASN A 80 -2.01 -1.85 9.87
N ARG A 81 -1.89 -1.55 8.58
CA ARG A 81 -1.84 -2.57 7.52
C ARG A 81 -0.44 -3.01 7.12
N GLU A 82 0.60 -2.40 7.63
CA GLU A 82 2.00 -2.76 7.35
C GLU A 82 2.36 -2.80 5.85
N PHE A 83 1.68 -2.01 5.03
CA PHE A 83 2.00 -1.87 3.62
C PHE A 83 2.75 -0.58 3.34
N GLY A 84 3.71 -0.65 2.42
CA GLY A 84 4.28 0.52 1.81
C GLY A 84 3.61 0.77 0.47
N MET A 85 3.54 2.02 0.05
CA MET A 85 2.99 2.38 -1.25
C MET A 85 3.92 3.36 -1.95
N VAL A 86 4.23 3.06 -3.21
CA VAL A 86 4.99 3.96 -4.06
C VAL A 86 3.99 4.78 -4.87
N PHE A 87 3.95 6.09 -4.61
CA PHE A 87 3.01 6.98 -5.28
C PHE A 87 3.52 7.41 -6.65
N GLN A 88 2.60 7.73 -7.55
CA GLN A 88 2.93 8.29 -8.86
C GLN A 88 3.57 9.67 -8.72
N ALA A 89 3.09 10.49 -7.78
CA ALA A 89 3.72 11.75 -7.41
C ALA A 89 4.85 11.46 -6.40
N PHE A 90 5.71 12.44 -6.17
CA PHE A 90 6.90 12.23 -5.34
C PHE A 90 6.61 11.97 -3.87
N ALA A 91 5.52 12.53 -3.33
CA ALA A 91 5.11 12.34 -1.93
C ALA A 91 6.22 12.65 -0.91
N VAL A 92 7.04 13.65 -1.19
CA VAL A 92 8.21 14.02 -0.38
C VAL A 92 7.81 15.09 0.64
N TRP A 93 8.33 14.98 1.86
CA TRP A 93 8.22 16.08 2.83
C TRP A 93 9.26 17.15 2.50
N PRO A 94 8.86 18.32 1.98
CA PRO A 94 9.82 19.31 1.47
C PRO A 94 10.64 20.01 2.58
N HIS A 95 10.19 19.92 3.82
CA HIS A 95 10.90 20.52 4.97
C HIS A 95 11.97 19.59 5.55
N MET A 96 12.11 18.39 5.00
CA MET A 96 13.09 17.39 5.44
C MET A 96 14.15 17.16 4.38
N THR A 97 15.33 16.76 4.82
CA THR A 97 16.40 16.34 3.91
C THR A 97 16.05 15.02 3.23
N VAL A 98 16.80 14.63 2.22
CA VAL A 98 16.64 13.31 1.57
C VAL A 98 16.84 12.21 2.60
N TYR A 99 17.89 12.33 3.43
CA TYR A 99 18.16 11.37 4.49
C TYR A 99 16.96 11.23 5.45
N ASP A 100 16.41 12.34 5.92
CA ASP A 100 15.30 12.34 6.87
C ASP A 100 14.00 11.78 6.26
N ASN A 101 13.74 12.03 4.98
CA ASN A 101 12.60 11.43 4.28
C ASN A 101 12.71 9.92 4.26
N VAL A 102 13.89 9.38 3.98
CA VAL A 102 14.11 7.93 3.93
C VAL A 102 14.09 7.32 5.34
N ALA A 103 14.64 8.01 6.33
CA ALA A 103 14.73 7.52 7.70
C ALA A 103 13.41 7.59 8.46
N PHE A 104 12.46 8.41 8.01
CA PHE A 104 11.23 8.69 8.76
C PHE A 104 10.46 7.44 9.20
N PRO A 105 10.18 6.46 8.33
CA PRO A 105 9.46 5.25 8.75
C PRO A 105 10.18 4.48 9.87
N LEU A 106 11.51 4.48 9.83
CA LEU A 106 12.32 3.78 10.84
C LEU A 106 12.24 4.49 12.18
N LYS A 107 12.18 5.83 12.17
CA LYS A 107 12.00 6.63 13.38
C LYS A 107 10.61 6.39 13.99
N ILE A 108 9.59 6.28 13.16
CA ILE A 108 8.22 5.96 13.61
C ILE A 108 8.17 4.60 14.29
N LYS A 109 8.95 3.63 13.77
CA LYS A 109 9.03 2.29 14.38
C LYS A 109 9.91 2.25 15.62
N LYS A 110 10.52 3.38 15.99
CA LYS A 110 11.37 3.51 17.19
C LYS A 110 12.56 2.55 17.18
N MET A 111 13.16 2.35 16.02
CA MET A 111 14.35 1.52 15.89
C MET A 111 15.57 2.16 16.57
N PRO A 112 16.57 1.36 16.98
CA PRO A 112 17.83 1.91 17.51
C PRO A 112 18.49 2.85 16.49
N LYS A 113 19.09 3.94 16.99
CA LYS A 113 19.71 4.96 16.15
C LYS A 113 20.75 4.38 15.17
N SER A 114 21.57 3.45 15.64
CA SER A 114 22.59 2.79 14.81
C SER A 114 21.97 2.01 13.65
N GLU A 115 20.83 1.35 13.89
CA GLU A 115 20.13 0.59 12.87
C GLU A 115 19.46 1.51 11.86
N ILE A 116 18.87 2.62 12.32
CA ILE A 116 18.29 3.64 11.43
C ILE A 116 19.36 4.16 10.48
N GLU A 117 20.52 4.53 11.01
CA GLU A 117 21.62 5.05 10.20
C GLU A 117 22.09 4.03 9.16
N MET A 118 22.30 2.78 9.57
CA MET A 118 22.75 1.72 8.67
C MET A 118 21.77 1.47 7.55
N ARG A 119 20.48 1.30 7.88
CA ARG A 119 19.44 1.00 6.87
C ARG A 119 19.20 2.17 5.94
N THR A 120 19.22 3.40 6.46
CA THR A 120 19.04 4.59 5.65
C THR A 120 20.18 4.77 4.65
N LYS A 121 21.41 4.61 5.10
CA LYS A 121 22.59 4.71 4.22
C LYS A 121 22.57 3.63 3.16
N GLN A 122 22.15 2.42 3.51
CA GLN A 122 22.04 1.31 2.56
C GLN A 122 20.99 1.60 1.49
N ALA A 123 19.82 2.11 1.88
CA ALA A 123 18.77 2.45 0.93
C ALA A 123 19.22 3.57 -0.03
N LEU A 124 19.89 4.59 0.48
CA LEU A 124 20.41 5.68 -0.34
C LEU A 124 21.48 5.19 -1.31
N ALA A 125 22.37 4.29 -0.86
CA ALA A 125 23.39 3.70 -1.72
C ALA A 125 22.76 2.89 -2.85
N ASN A 126 21.72 2.10 -2.54
CA ASN A 126 21.04 1.27 -3.54
C ASN A 126 20.35 2.10 -4.62
N THR A 127 20.02 3.35 -4.33
CA THR A 127 19.38 4.26 -5.29
C THR A 127 20.33 5.33 -5.83
N ASN A 128 21.63 5.25 -5.51
CA ASN A 128 22.66 6.21 -5.93
C ASN A 128 22.42 7.62 -5.39
N LEU A 129 21.87 7.74 -4.20
CA LEU A 129 21.56 9.03 -3.56
C LEU A 129 22.50 9.37 -2.40
N THR A 130 23.62 8.66 -2.26
CA THR A 130 24.53 8.86 -1.12
C THR A 130 25.17 10.25 -1.07
N LYS A 131 25.21 10.94 -2.20
CA LYS A 131 25.79 12.29 -2.29
C LYS A 131 24.75 13.42 -2.27
N GLN A 132 23.48 13.10 -2.02
CA GLN A 132 22.38 14.07 -2.07
C GLN A 132 21.97 14.53 -0.67
#